data_da0b069976d52473eeac59864db00d4e
#
_entry.id   da0b069976d52473eeac59864db00d4e
#
_cell.length_a   1.000
_cell.length_b   1.000
_cell.length_c   1.000
_cell.angle_alpha   90.00
_cell.angle_beta   90.00
_cell.angle_gamma   90.00
#
_symmetry.space_group_name_H-M   'P 1'
#
loop_
_entity.id
_entity.type
_entity.pdbx_description
1 polymer ?
#
loop_
_entity_poly.entity_id
_entity_poly.type
_entity_poly.pdbx_seq_one_letter_code
_entity_poly.pdbx_strand_id
1 'polypeptide(L)'
;MTSAVQPRVLRQDIGDAEISYLSYDGDGPVVLLLHATGFLPWLWHPIARALTPDYRVVAPYLCDHRQAEPEDGGLDWLTLAGDMARFCDRLGIGNVFVTGHSMGATVTTIAHVRFGLRTAGLVLIEPVLLPPELYGIRLRVEDHPFASRAIKRTNGWSDEEDAMRYLQSRELFRNWDAEILHLYLRHGMKPSQDRGLRLACDPRSEAALFMGSVRFDPWPLLPQVRCPVLILEGEKSDQKSYVDLKKAAAAIPRASHQIVAGAGHLVPMEKPRVVAETLREFFGARLRSSS
;
A
#
# COMPACT_ATOMS: atom_id res chain seq x y z
N MET A 1 31.16 6.65 -7.87
CA MET A 1 30.20 5.64 -7.40
C MET A 1 29.19 6.36 -6.52
N THR A 2 28.01 6.66 -7.02
CA THR A 2 26.93 7.23 -6.21
C THR A 2 26.55 6.20 -5.15
N SER A 3 26.70 6.54 -3.87
CA SER A 3 26.23 5.71 -2.76
C SER A 3 24.78 5.33 -3.03
N ALA A 4 24.48 4.03 -2.99
CA ALA A 4 23.12 3.56 -3.19
C ALA A 4 22.23 4.22 -2.14
N VAL A 5 21.20 4.96 -2.57
CA VAL A 5 20.23 5.61 -1.68
C VAL A 5 19.61 4.54 -0.76
N GLN A 6 19.83 4.67 0.54
CA GLN A 6 19.27 3.77 1.56
C GLN A 6 18.34 4.57 2.49
N PRO A 7 17.17 4.03 2.85
CA PRO A 7 16.30 4.69 3.80
C PRO A 7 16.80 4.56 5.22
N ARG A 8 16.42 5.52 6.06
CA ARG A 8 16.45 5.35 7.51
C ARG A 8 15.15 4.69 7.97
N VAL A 9 15.25 3.73 8.89
CA VAL A 9 14.09 3.17 9.58
C VAL A 9 13.85 4.00 10.84
N LEU A 10 12.73 4.69 10.90
CA LEU A 10 12.36 5.59 11.98
C LEU A 10 11.02 5.18 12.58
N ARG A 11 10.65 5.77 13.72
CA ARG A 11 9.38 5.55 14.41
C ARG A 11 8.71 6.86 14.75
N GLN A 12 7.40 6.87 14.73
CA GLN A 12 6.57 8.03 15.09
C GLN A 12 5.44 7.60 16.01
N ASP A 13 5.41 8.20 17.18
CA ASP A 13 4.30 8.09 18.12
C ASP A 13 3.10 8.91 17.59
N ILE A 14 1.95 8.28 17.47
CA ILE A 14 0.67 8.90 17.04
C ILE A 14 -0.30 9.08 18.22
N GLY A 15 0.15 8.84 19.45
CA GLY A 15 -0.59 9.01 20.70
C GLY A 15 -1.03 7.70 21.33
N ASP A 16 -1.69 6.82 20.60
CA ASP A 16 -2.19 5.53 21.05
C ASP A 16 -1.51 4.32 20.35
N ALA A 17 -0.58 4.61 19.45
CA ALA A 17 0.25 3.62 18.76
C ALA A 17 1.56 4.25 18.28
N GLU A 18 2.53 3.41 17.92
CA GLU A 18 3.79 3.83 17.28
C GLU A 18 3.88 3.22 15.89
N ILE A 19 4.17 4.05 14.89
CA ILE A 19 4.30 3.62 13.50
C ILE A 19 5.76 3.67 13.06
N SER A 20 6.31 2.51 12.69
CA SER A 20 7.60 2.44 12.01
C SER A 20 7.47 2.90 10.56
N TYR A 21 8.49 3.54 10.01
CA TYR A 21 8.48 3.97 8.63
C TYR A 21 9.88 4.07 8.01
N LEU A 22 9.95 3.95 6.70
CA LEU A 22 11.14 4.25 5.91
C LEU A 22 11.14 5.72 5.54
N SER A 23 12.27 6.40 5.76
CA SER A 23 12.50 7.79 5.38
C SER A 23 13.65 7.89 4.40
N TYR A 24 13.37 8.46 3.23
CA TYR A 24 14.37 8.79 2.21
C TYR A 24 14.53 10.30 2.16
N ASP A 25 15.76 10.77 2.26
CA ASP A 25 16.05 12.20 2.23
C ASP A 25 15.97 12.73 0.78
N GLY A 26 15.41 13.92 0.63
CA GLY A 26 15.27 14.65 -0.62
C GLY A 26 14.85 16.08 -0.34
N ASP A 27 15.16 16.99 -1.29
CA ASP A 27 14.99 18.43 -1.11
C ASP A 27 13.61 18.96 -1.49
N GLY A 28 12.81 18.12 -2.14
CA GLY A 28 11.49 18.50 -2.67
C GLY A 28 10.30 18.18 -1.75
N PRO A 29 9.10 18.26 -2.31
CA PRO A 29 7.87 17.93 -1.60
C PRO A 29 7.86 16.50 -1.07
N VAL A 30 7.06 16.29 -0.01
CA VAL A 30 6.93 14.95 0.58
C VAL A 30 6.01 14.06 -0.27
N VAL A 31 6.47 12.85 -0.53
CA VAL A 31 5.70 11.75 -1.10
C VAL A 31 5.48 10.67 -0.04
N LEU A 32 4.23 10.37 0.27
CA LEU A 32 3.84 9.27 1.16
C LEU A 32 3.49 8.05 0.34
N LEU A 33 4.10 6.88 0.65
CA LEU A 33 3.87 5.62 -0.07
C LEU A 33 3.23 4.58 0.85
N LEU A 34 1.98 4.20 0.58
CA LEU A 34 1.20 3.26 1.38
C LEU A 34 1.10 1.89 0.69
N HIS A 35 1.61 0.84 1.34
CA HIS A 35 1.66 -0.50 0.79
C HIS A 35 0.32 -1.25 0.85
N ALA A 36 0.22 -2.37 0.12
CA ALA A 36 -0.93 -3.26 0.11
C ALA A 36 -0.96 -4.19 1.34
N THR A 37 -2.11 -4.84 1.56
CA THR A 37 -2.32 -5.84 2.61
C THR A 37 -1.25 -6.93 2.58
N GLY A 38 -0.70 -7.27 3.74
CA GLY A 38 0.29 -8.34 3.89
C GLY A 38 1.69 -8.03 3.38
N PHE A 39 1.91 -6.83 2.82
CA PHE A 39 3.21 -6.38 2.35
C PHE A 39 3.87 -5.38 3.30
N LEU A 40 4.98 -4.78 2.84
CA LEU A 40 5.86 -3.92 3.63
C LEU A 40 6.30 -2.71 2.81
N PRO A 41 6.69 -1.60 3.46
CA PRO A 41 7.16 -0.41 2.75
C PRO A 41 8.47 -0.63 1.96
N TRP A 42 9.25 -1.67 2.26
CA TRP A 42 10.45 -2.00 1.51
C TRP A 42 10.18 -2.35 0.04
N LEU A 43 8.97 -2.78 -0.31
CA LEU A 43 8.61 -3.06 -1.70
C LEU A 43 8.49 -1.78 -2.54
N TRP A 44 8.41 -0.62 -1.88
CA TRP A 44 8.50 0.68 -2.52
C TRP A 44 9.95 1.15 -2.78
N HIS A 45 10.97 0.45 -2.24
CA HIS A 45 12.35 0.93 -2.28
C HIS A 45 12.87 1.31 -3.69
N PRO A 46 12.68 0.52 -4.77
CA PRO A 46 13.12 0.91 -6.11
C PRO A 46 12.43 2.18 -6.62
N ILE A 47 11.14 2.34 -6.30
CA ILE A 47 10.35 3.51 -6.67
C ILE A 47 10.77 4.72 -5.84
N ALA A 48 10.89 4.57 -4.52
CA ALA A 48 11.33 5.63 -3.61
C ALA A 48 12.72 6.16 -3.98
N ARG A 49 13.68 5.25 -4.24
CA ARG A 49 15.02 5.59 -4.70
C ARG A 49 15.00 6.36 -6.03
N ALA A 50 14.10 6.01 -6.94
CA ALA A 50 13.95 6.73 -8.21
C ALA A 50 13.33 8.12 -8.03
N LEU A 51 12.55 8.37 -6.98
CA LEU A 51 11.96 9.68 -6.69
C LEU A 51 12.95 10.64 -6.01
N THR A 52 13.94 10.12 -5.28
CA THR A 52 14.98 10.95 -4.67
C THR A 52 16.04 11.34 -5.74
N PRO A 53 16.67 12.51 -5.63
CA PRO A 53 16.55 13.53 -4.57
C PRO A 53 15.40 14.52 -4.75
N ASP A 54 14.64 14.46 -5.84
CA ASP A 54 13.61 15.45 -6.19
C ASP A 54 12.47 15.52 -5.16
N TYR A 55 12.27 14.42 -4.40
CA TYR A 55 11.22 14.31 -3.38
C TYR A 55 11.77 13.70 -2.08
N ARG A 56 11.31 14.17 -0.94
CA ARG A 56 11.43 13.45 0.32
C ARG A 56 10.38 12.34 0.35
N VAL A 57 10.80 11.09 0.54
CA VAL A 57 9.86 9.96 0.51
C VAL A 57 9.70 9.37 1.91
N VAL A 58 8.45 9.11 2.31
CA VAL A 58 8.05 8.50 3.58
C VAL A 58 7.17 7.30 3.29
N ALA A 59 7.51 6.13 3.82
CA ALA A 59 6.75 4.89 3.60
C ALA A 59 6.51 4.17 4.94
N PRO A 60 5.30 4.31 5.56
CA PRO A 60 4.98 3.69 6.83
C PRO A 60 4.65 2.20 6.70
N TYR A 61 4.86 1.45 7.79
CA TYR A 61 4.35 0.11 7.98
C TYR A 61 2.87 0.18 8.40
N LEU A 62 2.01 -0.62 7.75
CA LEU A 62 0.57 -0.65 8.00
C LEU A 62 0.08 -1.97 8.60
N CYS A 63 0.98 -2.91 8.88
CA CYS A 63 0.57 -4.26 9.27
C CYS A 63 0.83 -4.61 10.74
N ASP A 64 1.60 -3.83 11.47
CA ASP A 64 2.12 -4.22 12.79
C ASP A 64 1.91 -3.21 13.93
N HIS A 65 1.45 -1.99 13.62
CA HIS A 65 1.25 -0.94 14.63
C HIS A 65 -0.08 -1.06 15.39
N ARG A 66 -0.98 -1.92 14.95
CA ARG A 66 -2.26 -2.24 15.59
C ARG A 66 -2.43 -3.74 15.70
N GLN A 67 -2.92 -4.19 16.85
CA GLN A 67 -3.35 -5.57 17.02
C GLN A 67 -4.85 -5.66 16.76
N ALA A 68 -5.25 -6.65 15.97
CA ALA A 68 -6.66 -6.95 15.69
C ALA A 68 -6.78 -8.44 15.36
N GLU A 69 -7.83 -9.07 15.87
CA GLU A 69 -8.13 -10.46 15.57
C GLU A 69 -9.06 -10.55 14.36
N PRO A 70 -8.78 -11.43 13.40
CA PRO A 70 -9.60 -11.56 12.21
C PRO A 70 -11.04 -12.04 12.55
N GLU A 71 -11.20 -12.83 13.60
CA GLU A 71 -12.50 -13.34 14.09
C GLU A 71 -13.40 -12.21 14.64
N ASP A 72 -12.83 -11.11 15.12
CA ASP A 72 -13.54 -9.92 15.60
C ASP A 72 -13.87 -8.93 14.48
N GLY A 73 -13.74 -9.36 13.22
CA GLY A 73 -13.94 -8.52 12.03
C GLY A 73 -12.73 -7.75 11.59
N GLY A 74 -11.57 -8.04 12.16
CA GLY A 74 -10.27 -7.52 11.74
C GLY A 74 -10.03 -6.05 12.02
N LEU A 75 -8.98 -5.51 11.42
CA LEU A 75 -8.57 -4.12 11.55
C LEU A 75 -9.30 -3.24 10.53
N ASP A 76 -10.20 -2.39 11.03
CA ASP A 76 -10.97 -1.47 10.21
C ASP A 76 -10.05 -0.48 9.46
N TRP A 77 -10.22 -0.37 8.15
CA TRP A 77 -9.46 0.56 7.33
C TRP A 77 -9.77 2.04 7.64
N LEU A 78 -10.91 2.31 8.27
CA LEU A 78 -11.20 3.63 8.83
C LEU A 78 -10.21 3.99 9.95
N THR A 79 -9.86 3.03 10.82
CA THR A 79 -8.81 3.21 11.85
C THR A 79 -7.46 3.47 11.22
N LEU A 80 -7.05 2.66 10.23
CA LEU A 80 -5.78 2.88 9.51
C LEU A 80 -5.71 4.26 8.85
N ALA A 81 -6.82 4.72 8.29
CA ALA A 81 -6.89 6.03 7.65
C ALA A 81 -6.73 7.18 8.67
N GLY A 82 -7.34 7.05 9.84
CA GLY A 82 -7.16 7.99 10.95
C GLY A 82 -5.71 7.99 11.46
N ASP A 83 -5.09 6.81 11.53
CA ASP A 83 -3.68 6.65 11.91
C ASP A 83 -2.74 7.37 10.94
N MET A 84 -3.01 7.26 9.63
CA MET A 84 -2.20 7.93 8.62
C MET A 84 -2.34 9.47 8.67
N ALA A 85 -3.53 9.97 8.95
CA ALA A 85 -3.72 11.41 9.15
C ALA A 85 -2.96 11.91 10.39
N ARG A 86 -3.07 11.22 11.54
CA ARG A 86 -2.30 11.53 12.75
C ARG A 86 -0.80 11.40 12.55
N PHE A 87 -0.37 10.38 11.83
CA PHE A 87 1.05 10.17 11.50
C PHE A 87 1.64 11.36 10.74
N CYS A 88 0.95 11.84 9.70
CA CYS A 88 1.39 13.01 8.95
C CYS A 88 1.37 14.29 9.80
N ASP A 89 0.35 14.48 10.64
CA ASP A 89 0.25 15.61 11.55
C ASP A 89 1.40 15.63 12.56
N ARG A 90 1.71 14.49 13.19
CA ARG A 90 2.82 14.34 14.14
C ARG A 90 4.20 14.53 13.51
N LEU A 91 4.36 14.17 12.24
CA LEU A 91 5.58 14.46 11.48
C LEU A 91 5.68 15.91 11.01
N GLY A 92 4.63 16.72 11.20
CA GLY A 92 4.57 18.09 10.69
C GLY A 92 4.55 18.16 9.17
N ILE A 93 4.09 17.11 8.49
CA ILE A 93 4.02 17.05 7.02
C ILE A 93 2.58 17.28 6.56
N GLY A 94 2.41 18.16 5.59
CA GLY A 94 1.12 18.47 5.00
C GLY A 94 1.26 18.91 3.56
N ASN A 95 0.17 18.90 2.82
CA ASN A 95 0.15 19.11 1.38
C ASN A 95 1.06 18.13 0.63
N VAL A 96 1.00 16.85 1.07
CA VAL A 96 1.84 15.76 0.56
C VAL A 96 1.26 15.17 -0.73
N PHE A 97 2.11 14.65 -1.60
CA PHE A 97 1.68 13.68 -2.60
C PHE A 97 1.53 12.32 -1.93
N VAL A 98 0.45 11.61 -2.23
CA VAL A 98 0.25 10.26 -1.67
C VAL A 98 0.07 9.25 -2.79
N THR A 99 0.82 8.17 -2.71
CA THR A 99 0.61 6.99 -3.56
C THR A 99 0.26 5.82 -2.67
N GLY A 100 -0.88 5.21 -2.92
CA GLY A 100 -1.30 3.98 -2.25
C GLY A 100 -1.47 2.84 -3.25
N HIS A 101 -1.20 1.61 -2.80
CA HIS A 101 -1.48 0.40 -3.55
C HIS A 101 -2.50 -0.47 -2.83
N SER A 102 -3.53 -0.93 -3.55
CA SER A 102 -4.55 -1.83 -3.02
C SER A 102 -5.21 -1.25 -1.74
N MET A 103 -5.08 -1.89 -0.59
CA MET A 103 -5.49 -1.38 0.72
C MET A 103 -4.97 0.05 0.96
N GLY A 104 -3.68 0.28 0.72
CA GLY A 104 -3.06 1.60 0.93
C GLY A 104 -3.71 2.70 0.09
N ALA A 105 -4.21 2.39 -1.12
CA ALA A 105 -4.92 3.34 -1.97
C ALA A 105 -6.29 3.70 -1.40
N THR A 106 -7.04 2.71 -0.91
CA THR A 106 -8.34 2.93 -0.29
C THR A 106 -8.20 3.69 1.03
N VAL A 107 -7.24 3.29 1.89
CA VAL A 107 -6.89 3.99 3.14
C VAL A 107 -6.52 5.45 2.87
N THR A 108 -5.76 5.74 1.80
CA THR A 108 -5.42 7.11 1.37
C THR A 108 -6.67 7.94 1.09
N THR A 109 -7.62 7.39 0.33
CA THR A 109 -8.88 8.09 -0.01
C THR A 109 -9.69 8.40 1.25
N ILE A 110 -9.79 7.44 2.17
CA ILE A 110 -10.49 7.62 3.44
C ILE A 110 -9.77 8.67 4.30
N ALA A 111 -8.44 8.62 4.41
CA ALA A 111 -7.65 9.56 5.20
C ALA A 111 -7.80 11.01 4.69
N HIS A 112 -7.78 11.19 3.35
CA HIS A 112 -7.97 12.49 2.74
C HIS A 112 -9.35 13.10 3.05
N VAL A 113 -10.43 12.31 2.87
CA VAL A 113 -11.79 12.85 2.96
C VAL A 113 -12.33 12.90 4.39
N ARG A 114 -12.10 11.83 5.18
CA ARG A 114 -12.70 11.69 6.52
C ARG A 114 -11.86 12.30 7.64
N PHE A 115 -10.53 12.30 7.46
CA PHE A 115 -9.60 12.73 8.51
C PHE A 115 -8.79 13.96 8.12
N GLY A 116 -9.10 14.57 6.97
CA GLY A 116 -8.52 15.86 6.58
C GLY A 116 -7.02 15.79 6.24
N LEU A 117 -6.51 14.63 5.83
CA LEU A 117 -5.14 14.51 5.35
C LEU A 117 -4.95 15.46 4.15
N ARG A 118 -4.12 16.49 4.33
CA ARG A 118 -3.88 17.52 3.31
C ARG A 118 -2.97 16.95 2.22
N THR A 119 -3.50 16.86 0.99
CA THR A 119 -2.80 16.26 -0.14
C THR A 119 -2.73 17.20 -1.34
N ALA A 120 -1.57 17.25 -1.97
CA ALA A 120 -1.33 17.96 -3.24
C ALA A 120 -1.83 17.16 -4.45
N GLY A 121 -1.89 15.84 -4.33
CA GLY A 121 -2.39 14.91 -5.34
C GLY A 121 -2.30 13.47 -4.87
N LEU A 122 -3.16 12.61 -5.43
CA LEU A 122 -3.24 11.19 -5.10
C LEU A 122 -2.93 10.33 -6.32
N VAL A 123 -2.13 9.29 -6.15
CA VAL A 123 -2.01 8.19 -7.10
C VAL A 123 -2.52 6.91 -6.44
N LEU A 124 -3.64 6.41 -6.93
CA LEU A 124 -4.32 5.24 -6.39
C LEU A 124 -4.04 4.06 -7.33
N ILE A 125 -3.17 3.16 -6.92
CA ILE A 125 -2.80 1.98 -7.71
C ILE A 125 -3.68 0.82 -7.26
N GLU A 126 -4.54 0.33 -8.17
CA GLU A 126 -5.40 -0.83 -7.89
C GLU A 126 -6.18 -0.69 -6.58
N PRO A 127 -6.86 0.44 -6.29
CA PRO A 127 -7.59 0.60 -5.04
C PRO A 127 -8.66 -0.48 -4.88
N VAL A 128 -8.84 -0.96 -3.67
CA VAL A 128 -9.91 -1.90 -3.34
C VAL A 128 -11.20 -1.13 -3.14
N LEU A 129 -12.07 -1.20 -4.14
CA LEU A 129 -13.39 -0.56 -4.19
C LEU A 129 -14.43 -1.64 -4.52
N LEU A 130 -14.77 -2.44 -3.51
CA LEU A 130 -15.71 -3.56 -3.69
C LEU A 130 -17.10 -3.06 -4.10
N PRO A 131 -17.94 -3.93 -4.68
CA PRO A 131 -19.35 -3.63 -4.87
C PRO A 131 -19.99 -3.15 -3.54
N PRO A 132 -20.80 -2.07 -3.56
CA PRO A 132 -21.35 -1.46 -2.33
C PRO A 132 -22.08 -2.43 -1.41
N GLU A 133 -22.74 -3.45 -1.96
CA GLU A 133 -23.46 -4.49 -1.24
C GLU A 133 -22.57 -5.40 -0.38
N LEU A 134 -21.27 -5.41 -0.59
CA LEU A 134 -20.30 -6.18 0.18
C LEU A 134 -19.78 -5.43 1.40
N TYR A 135 -20.15 -4.16 1.59
CA TYR A 135 -19.76 -3.42 2.78
C TYR A 135 -20.75 -3.56 3.92
N GLY A 136 -20.25 -3.57 5.15
CA GLY A 136 -21.04 -3.71 6.36
C GLY A 136 -21.56 -5.13 6.64
N ILE A 137 -21.24 -6.09 5.78
CA ILE A 137 -21.59 -7.50 6.01
C ILE A 137 -20.68 -8.12 7.09
N ARG A 138 -21.26 -9.00 7.91
CA ARG A 138 -20.47 -9.83 8.83
C ARG A 138 -20.05 -11.11 8.13
N LEU A 139 -18.75 -11.28 7.96
CA LEU A 139 -18.14 -12.49 7.41
C LEU A 139 -17.38 -13.23 8.51
N ARG A 140 -17.41 -14.55 8.48
CA ARG A 140 -16.43 -15.38 9.18
C ARG A 140 -15.14 -15.37 8.37
N VAL A 141 -14.03 -15.64 9.03
CA VAL A 141 -12.70 -15.69 8.36
C VAL A 141 -12.68 -16.68 7.22
N GLU A 142 -13.34 -17.83 7.40
CA GLU A 142 -13.42 -18.89 6.39
C GLU A 142 -14.18 -18.47 5.13
N ASP A 143 -15.15 -17.57 5.28
CA ASP A 143 -16.00 -17.08 4.19
C ASP A 143 -15.36 -15.91 3.43
N HIS A 144 -14.33 -15.26 4.00
CA HIS A 144 -13.59 -14.19 3.32
C HIS A 144 -12.48 -14.78 2.45
N PRO A 145 -12.52 -14.60 1.09
CA PRO A 145 -11.65 -15.34 0.18
C PRO A 145 -10.15 -15.08 0.41
N PHE A 146 -9.77 -13.87 0.81
CA PHE A 146 -8.37 -13.51 1.06
C PHE A 146 -7.94 -13.80 2.49
N ALA A 147 -8.76 -13.52 3.50
CA ALA A 147 -8.44 -13.79 4.90
C ALA A 147 -8.25 -15.29 5.15
N SER A 148 -9.14 -16.13 4.59
CA SER A 148 -9.00 -17.59 4.69
C SER A 148 -7.72 -18.14 4.06
N ARG A 149 -7.26 -17.54 2.97
CA ARG A 149 -5.98 -17.88 2.34
C ARG A 149 -4.78 -17.39 3.16
N ALA A 150 -4.86 -16.16 3.69
CA ALA A 150 -3.82 -15.58 4.53
C ALA A 150 -3.53 -16.47 5.75
N ILE A 151 -4.56 -16.89 6.50
CA ILE A 151 -4.39 -17.78 7.66
C ILE A 151 -3.76 -19.13 7.30
N LYS A 152 -4.09 -19.68 6.14
CA LYS A 152 -3.62 -21.00 5.69
C LYS A 152 -2.28 -20.97 4.95
N ARG A 153 -1.70 -19.79 4.73
CA ARG A 153 -0.45 -19.68 3.95
C ARG A 153 0.74 -20.25 4.72
N THR A 154 1.73 -20.78 4.00
CA THR A 154 2.99 -21.20 4.56
C THR A 154 3.67 -20.06 5.29
N ASN A 155 4.12 -20.30 6.52
CA ASN A 155 4.77 -19.32 7.40
C ASN A 155 5.98 -19.92 8.14
N GLY A 156 6.79 -20.71 7.44
CA GLY A 156 8.02 -21.29 8.00
C GLY A 156 8.91 -21.84 6.92
N TRP A 157 10.18 -21.46 6.95
CA TRP A 157 11.23 -21.90 6.04
C TRP A 157 12.51 -22.14 6.83
N SER A 158 13.31 -23.12 6.42
CA SER A 158 14.56 -23.48 7.10
C SER A 158 15.61 -22.36 7.01
N ASP A 159 15.66 -21.67 5.87
CA ASP A 159 16.63 -20.63 5.55
C ASP A 159 16.15 -19.74 4.38
N GLU A 160 16.98 -18.77 3.98
CA GLU A 160 16.67 -17.88 2.85
C GLU A 160 16.57 -18.59 1.51
N GLU A 161 17.34 -19.66 1.29
CA GLU A 161 17.31 -20.40 0.03
C GLU A 161 16.00 -21.18 -0.11
N ASP A 162 15.55 -21.83 0.97
CA ASP A 162 14.25 -22.50 1.03
C ASP A 162 13.10 -21.52 0.82
N ALA A 163 13.15 -20.38 1.49
CA ALA A 163 12.18 -19.32 1.32
C ALA A 163 12.15 -18.78 -0.13
N MET A 164 13.32 -18.55 -0.75
CA MET A 164 13.39 -18.09 -2.14
C MET A 164 12.82 -19.10 -3.11
N ARG A 165 13.17 -20.41 -2.97
CA ARG A 165 12.59 -21.48 -3.79
C ARG A 165 11.06 -21.50 -3.68
N TYR A 166 10.55 -21.36 -2.46
CA TYR A 166 9.12 -21.28 -2.22
C TYR A 166 8.49 -20.08 -2.95
N LEU A 167 9.04 -18.85 -2.80
CA LEU A 167 8.52 -17.66 -3.47
C LEU A 167 8.49 -17.85 -4.99
N GLN A 168 9.60 -18.32 -5.58
CA GLN A 168 9.71 -18.54 -7.02
C GLN A 168 8.74 -19.62 -7.55
N SER A 169 8.30 -20.55 -6.70
CA SER A 169 7.32 -21.59 -7.07
C SER A 169 5.86 -21.07 -7.11
N ARG A 170 5.60 -19.86 -6.59
CA ARG A 170 4.24 -19.34 -6.46
C ARG A 170 3.87 -18.38 -7.59
N GLU A 171 2.67 -18.58 -8.14
CA GLU A 171 2.09 -17.75 -9.21
C GLU A 171 2.12 -16.25 -8.85
N LEU A 172 1.82 -15.91 -7.60
CA LEU A 172 1.79 -14.54 -7.08
C LEU A 172 3.09 -13.75 -7.36
N PHE A 173 4.24 -14.42 -7.32
CA PHE A 173 5.55 -13.79 -7.46
C PHE A 173 6.16 -13.92 -8.86
N ARG A 174 5.48 -14.64 -9.78
CA ARG A 174 6.02 -14.98 -11.11
C ARG A 174 6.47 -13.76 -11.92
N ASN A 175 5.71 -12.69 -11.87
CA ASN A 175 5.92 -11.50 -12.67
C ASN A 175 6.59 -10.36 -11.90
N TRP A 176 7.05 -10.62 -10.66
CA TRP A 176 7.68 -9.59 -9.86
C TRP A 176 9.05 -9.22 -10.42
N ASP A 177 9.41 -7.95 -10.29
CA ASP A 177 10.77 -7.49 -10.49
C ASP A 177 11.72 -8.22 -9.53
N ALA A 178 12.89 -8.62 -10.04
CA ALA A 178 13.83 -9.43 -9.27
C ALA A 178 14.37 -8.71 -8.02
N GLU A 179 14.61 -7.39 -8.10
CA GLU A 179 15.03 -6.58 -6.94
C GLU A 179 13.95 -6.59 -5.86
N ILE A 180 12.68 -6.42 -6.25
CA ILE A 180 11.56 -6.40 -5.30
C ILE A 180 11.36 -7.78 -4.65
N LEU A 181 11.53 -8.86 -5.39
CA LEU A 181 11.46 -10.21 -4.81
C LEU A 181 12.55 -10.43 -3.76
N HIS A 182 13.79 -9.97 -4.01
CA HIS A 182 14.86 -10.03 -3.03
C HIS A 182 14.59 -9.13 -1.81
N LEU A 183 14.01 -7.94 -2.00
CA LEU A 183 13.60 -7.06 -0.90
C LEU A 183 12.50 -7.72 -0.04
N TYR A 184 11.57 -8.44 -0.67
CA TYR A 184 10.56 -9.20 0.06
C TYR A 184 11.17 -10.34 0.87
N LEU A 185 12.10 -11.10 0.31
CA LEU A 185 12.84 -12.11 1.06
C LEU A 185 13.57 -11.49 2.27
N ARG A 186 14.32 -10.43 2.03
CA ARG A 186 15.18 -9.82 3.04
C ARG A 186 14.43 -9.11 4.17
N HIS A 187 13.33 -8.44 3.86
CA HIS A 187 12.61 -7.58 4.82
C HIS A 187 11.21 -8.07 5.14
N GLY A 188 10.61 -8.88 4.27
CA GLY A 188 9.31 -9.49 4.45
C GLY A 188 9.35 -10.78 5.26
N MET A 189 10.56 -11.21 5.63
CA MET A 189 10.78 -12.36 6.51
C MET A 189 11.63 -11.94 7.71
N LYS A 190 11.46 -12.65 8.82
CA LYS A 190 12.20 -12.44 10.08
C LYS A 190 12.57 -13.77 10.70
N PRO A 191 13.61 -13.81 11.57
CA PRO A 191 13.98 -15.04 12.29
C PRO A 191 12.80 -15.59 13.10
N SER A 192 12.64 -16.92 13.06
CA SER A 192 11.70 -17.68 13.89
C SER A 192 12.37 -18.14 15.18
N GLN A 193 11.59 -18.34 16.26
CA GLN A 193 12.09 -18.90 17.51
C GLN A 193 12.56 -20.36 17.37
N ASP A 194 11.96 -21.11 16.43
CA ASP A 194 12.24 -22.54 16.20
C ASP A 194 13.37 -22.80 15.17
N ARG A 195 14.24 -21.81 14.96
CA ARG A 195 15.23 -21.75 13.88
C ARG A 195 14.57 -21.66 12.49
N GLY A 196 15.18 -20.83 11.62
CA GLY A 196 14.65 -20.54 10.29
C GLY A 196 13.95 -19.20 10.18
N LEU A 197 13.09 -19.04 9.21
CA LEU A 197 12.41 -17.78 8.85
C LEU A 197 10.90 -17.92 8.93
N ARG A 198 10.23 -16.80 9.23
CA ARG A 198 8.78 -16.63 9.14
C ARG A 198 8.46 -15.27 8.52
N LEU A 199 7.21 -15.07 8.11
CA LEU A 199 6.75 -13.77 7.58
C LEU A 199 6.86 -12.67 8.64
N ALA A 200 7.28 -11.49 8.21
CA ALA A 200 7.29 -10.29 9.04
C ALA A 200 5.86 -9.82 9.34
N CYS A 201 4.99 -9.74 8.33
CA CYS A 201 3.55 -9.61 8.51
C CYS A 201 2.98 -11.00 8.84
N ASP A 202 2.57 -11.21 10.06
CA ASP A 202 2.02 -12.49 10.51
C ASP A 202 0.73 -12.82 9.74
N PRO A 203 0.48 -14.09 9.36
CA PRO A 203 -0.73 -14.52 8.66
C PRO A 203 -2.04 -14.09 9.30
N ARG A 204 -2.13 -14.04 10.65
CA ARG A 204 -3.32 -13.58 11.35
C ARG A 204 -3.50 -12.07 11.21
N SER A 205 -2.39 -11.30 11.32
CA SER A 205 -2.43 -9.85 11.08
C SER A 205 -2.83 -9.53 9.64
N GLU A 206 -2.29 -10.27 8.66
CA GLU A 206 -2.70 -10.13 7.24
C GLU A 206 -4.19 -10.45 7.06
N ALA A 207 -4.68 -11.53 7.67
CA ALA A 207 -6.10 -11.89 7.64
C ALA A 207 -6.98 -10.81 8.30
N ALA A 208 -6.55 -10.24 9.44
CA ALA A 208 -7.26 -9.16 10.10
C ALA A 208 -7.36 -7.90 9.22
N LEU A 209 -6.31 -7.57 8.46
CA LEU A 209 -6.34 -6.48 7.48
C LEU A 209 -7.32 -6.77 6.33
N PHE A 210 -7.38 -8.01 5.83
CA PHE A 210 -8.38 -8.40 4.81
C PHE A 210 -9.80 -8.32 5.35
N MET A 211 -10.06 -8.83 6.56
CA MET A 211 -11.39 -8.74 7.20
C MET A 211 -11.86 -7.28 7.35
N GLY A 212 -10.94 -6.35 7.60
CA GLY A 212 -11.24 -4.92 7.67
C GLY A 212 -11.73 -4.30 6.37
N SER A 213 -11.46 -4.93 5.22
CA SER A 213 -11.78 -4.38 3.89
C SER A 213 -13.28 -4.20 3.61
N VAL A 214 -14.13 -4.96 4.27
CA VAL A 214 -15.59 -4.94 4.08
C VAL A 214 -16.32 -4.08 5.12
N ARG A 215 -15.60 -3.46 6.07
CA ARG A 215 -16.23 -2.74 7.19
C ARG A 215 -16.71 -1.35 6.84
N PHE A 216 -16.05 -0.69 5.92
CA PHE A 216 -16.34 0.69 5.55
C PHE A 216 -16.45 0.85 4.03
N ASP A 217 -17.57 1.42 3.56
CA ASP A 217 -17.79 1.74 2.15
C ASP A 217 -17.10 3.07 1.75
N PRO A 218 -16.05 3.04 0.90
CA PRO A 218 -15.37 4.26 0.46
C PRO A 218 -16.06 4.97 -0.71
N TRP A 219 -17.02 4.34 -1.41
CA TRP A 219 -17.69 4.91 -2.59
C TRP A 219 -18.30 6.29 -2.35
N PRO A 220 -19.02 6.55 -1.23
CA PRO A 220 -19.58 7.88 -0.95
C PRO A 220 -18.54 8.98 -0.75
N LEU A 221 -17.27 8.62 -0.56
CA LEU A 221 -16.17 9.58 -0.40
C LEU A 221 -15.60 10.05 -1.75
N LEU A 222 -15.70 9.24 -2.81
CA LEU A 222 -15.08 9.54 -4.10
C LEU A 222 -15.48 10.93 -4.67
N PRO A 223 -16.76 11.33 -4.65
CA PRO A 223 -17.17 12.66 -5.12
C PRO A 223 -16.65 13.81 -4.26
N GLN A 224 -16.14 13.52 -3.05
CA GLN A 224 -15.64 14.51 -2.11
C GLN A 224 -14.14 14.76 -2.22
N VAL A 225 -13.42 13.94 -2.99
CA VAL A 225 -11.98 14.12 -3.24
C VAL A 225 -11.76 15.39 -4.09
N ARG A 226 -11.03 16.37 -3.54
CA ARG A 226 -10.85 17.69 -4.16
C ARG A 226 -9.51 17.89 -4.86
N CYS A 227 -8.49 17.12 -4.48
CA CYS A 227 -7.18 17.18 -5.14
C CYS A 227 -7.18 16.41 -6.49
N PRO A 228 -6.18 16.64 -7.36
CA PRO A 228 -5.98 15.81 -8.54
C PRO A 228 -5.72 14.35 -8.19
N VAL A 229 -6.31 13.43 -8.95
CA VAL A 229 -6.15 11.98 -8.75
C VAL A 229 -5.74 11.31 -10.05
N LEU A 230 -4.81 10.35 -9.95
CA LEU A 230 -4.53 9.38 -10.98
C LEU A 230 -4.84 7.98 -10.44
N ILE A 231 -5.71 7.24 -11.12
CA ILE A 231 -5.94 5.82 -10.86
C ILE A 231 -5.10 5.02 -11.84
N LEU A 232 -4.25 4.12 -11.33
CA LEU A 232 -3.49 3.16 -12.12
C LEU A 232 -4.10 1.77 -11.98
N GLU A 233 -4.35 1.13 -13.12
CA GLU A 233 -4.93 -0.21 -13.22
C GLU A 233 -4.01 -1.12 -14.03
N GLY A 234 -3.73 -2.33 -13.57
CA GLY A 234 -2.99 -3.32 -14.34
C GLY A 234 -3.85 -3.87 -15.49
N GLU A 235 -3.26 -3.98 -16.68
CA GLU A 235 -3.97 -4.51 -17.86
C GLU A 235 -4.54 -5.91 -17.61
N LYS A 236 -3.80 -6.74 -16.84
CA LYS A 236 -4.12 -8.14 -16.52
C LYS A 236 -4.63 -8.31 -15.08
N SER A 237 -5.08 -7.23 -14.44
CA SER A 237 -5.61 -7.31 -13.08
C SER A 237 -6.86 -8.20 -13.04
N ASP A 238 -6.87 -9.15 -12.13
CA ASP A 238 -7.99 -10.03 -11.83
C ASP A 238 -9.11 -9.32 -11.05
N GLN A 239 -8.79 -8.19 -10.38
CA GLN A 239 -9.79 -7.33 -9.75
C GLN A 239 -10.84 -6.78 -10.71
N LYS A 240 -10.55 -6.68 -12.00
CA LYS A 240 -11.51 -6.21 -13.03
C LYS A 240 -12.81 -7.01 -13.06
N SER A 241 -12.81 -8.22 -12.53
CA SER A 241 -14.01 -9.06 -12.45
C SER A 241 -15.04 -8.56 -11.42
N TYR A 242 -14.62 -7.73 -10.45
CA TYR A 242 -15.47 -7.24 -9.36
C TYR A 242 -15.22 -5.78 -8.95
N VAL A 243 -14.19 -5.13 -9.48
CA VAL A 243 -13.89 -3.71 -9.24
C VAL A 243 -13.87 -2.97 -10.57
N ASP A 244 -14.68 -1.92 -10.69
CA ASP A 244 -14.71 -1.03 -11.87
C ASP A 244 -13.96 0.28 -11.56
N LEU A 245 -12.65 0.30 -11.84
CA LEU A 245 -11.79 1.46 -11.60
C LEU A 245 -12.07 2.62 -12.56
N LYS A 246 -12.64 2.37 -13.73
CA LYS A 246 -13.09 3.42 -14.64
C LYS A 246 -14.30 4.15 -14.07
N LYS A 247 -15.25 3.40 -13.50
CA LYS A 247 -16.39 3.98 -12.76
C LYS A 247 -15.91 4.78 -11.55
N ALA A 248 -14.94 4.27 -10.80
CA ALA A 248 -14.35 4.98 -9.67
C ALA A 248 -13.69 6.30 -10.09
N ALA A 249 -12.93 6.31 -11.19
CA ALA A 249 -12.34 7.52 -11.74
C ALA A 249 -13.41 8.54 -12.15
N ALA A 250 -14.50 8.09 -12.78
CA ALA A 250 -15.62 8.96 -13.17
C ALA A 250 -16.36 9.58 -11.97
N ALA A 251 -16.31 8.94 -10.79
CA ALA A 251 -16.91 9.45 -9.56
C ALA A 251 -16.07 10.52 -8.87
N ILE A 252 -14.78 10.65 -9.20
CA ILE A 252 -13.87 11.64 -8.61
C ILE A 252 -13.75 12.86 -9.54
N PRO A 253 -14.06 14.09 -9.06
CA PRO A 253 -14.16 15.27 -9.94
C PRO A 253 -12.91 15.61 -10.75
N ARG A 254 -11.71 15.27 -10.24
CA ARG A 254 -10.42 15.62 -10.86
C ARG A 254 -9.54 14.38 -11.06
N ALA A 255 -10.15 13.28 -11.45
CA ALA A 255 -9.43 12.04 -11.68
C ALA A 255 -9.14 11.78 -13.17
N SER A 256 -8.03 11.08 -13.39
CA SER A 256 -7.71 10.38 -14.62
C SER A 256 -7.49 8.90 -14.33
N HIS A 257 -7.68 8.05 -15.33
CA HIS A 257 -7.49 6.61 -15.26
C HIS A 257 -6.49 6.18 -16.32
N GLN A 258 -5.52 5.36 -15.94
CA GLN A 258 -4.47 4.86 -16.82
C GLN A 258 -4.27 3.36 -16.62
N ILE A 259 -4.15 2.62 -17.71
CA ILE A 259 -3.85 1.19 -17.72
C ILE A 259 -2.33 1.00 -17.84
N VAL A 260 -1.76 0.15 -17.00
CA VAL A 260 -0.35 -0.25 -17.03
C VAL A 260 -0.24 -1.57 -17.80
N ALA A 261 0.34 -1.50 -19.00
CA ALA A 261 0.45 -2.63 -19.90
C ALA A 261 1.24 -3.80 -19.29
N GLY A 262 0.73 -5.00 -19.45
CA GLY A 262 1.35 -6.25 -19.02
C GLY A 262 1.42 -6.46 -17.50
N ALA A 263 0.83 -5.57 -16.69
CA ALA A 263 0.78 -5.71 -15.23
C ALA A 263 -0.52 -6.36 -14.76
N GLY A 264 -0.44 -7.15 -13.69
CA GLY A 264 -1.57 -7.63 -12.90
C GLY A 264 -1.96 -6.64 -11.79
N HIS A 265 -2.60 -7.14 -10.72
CA HIS A 265 -2.94 -6.35 -9.54
C HIS A 265 -1.71 -5.76 -8.82
N LEU A 266 -0.57 -6.44 -8.88
CA LEU A 266 0.64 -6.07 -8.13
C LEU A 266 1.54 -5.12 -8.95
N VAL A 267 0.95 -4.10 -9.55
CA VAL A 267 1.59 -3.12 -10.45
C VAL A 267 2.94 -2.59 -9.90
N PRO A 268 3.07 -2.16 -8.63
CA PRO A 268 4.35 -1.63 -8.13
C PRO A 268 5.46 -2.69 -8.06
N MET A 269 5.08 -3.96 -7.87
CA MET A 269 6.02 -5.08 -7.79
C MET A 269 6.41 -5.59 -9.18
N GLU A 270 5.50 -5.52 -10.14
CA GLU A 270 5.69 -6.04 -11.49
C GLU A 270 6.33 -5.02 -12.43
N LYS A 271 6.05 -3.71 -12.24
CA LYS A 271 6.45 -2.62 -13.12
C LYS A 271 6.99 -1.41 -12.33
N PRO A 272 7.97 -1.58 -11.42
CA PRO A 272 8.43 -0.50 -10.54
C PRO A 272 8.95 0.72 -11.29
N ARG A 273 9.63 0.55 -12.43
CA ARG A 273 10.15 1.65 -13.25
C ARG A 273 9.03 2.47 -13.87
N VAL A 274 8.03 1.80 -14.45
CA VAL A 274 6.86 2.47 -15.03
C VAL A 274 6.12 3.27 -13.96
N VAL A 275 5.93 2.70 -12.77
CA VAL A 275 5.32 3.41 -11.64
C VAL A 275 6.13 4.64 -11.26
N ALA A 276 7.45 4.53 -11.10
CA ALA A 276 8.31 5.65 -10.73
C ALA A 276 8.24 6.80 -11.76
N GLU A 277 8.29 6.48 -13.05
CA GLU A 277 8.16 7.44 -14.15
C GLU A 277 6.78 8.13 -14.12
N THR A 278 5.70 7.37 -13.99
CA THR A 278 4.33 7.89 -13.90
C THR A 278 4.16 8.82 -12.69
N LEU A 279 4.73 8.46 -11.53
CA LEU A 279 4.69 9.32 -10.34
C LEU A 279 5.43 10.63 -10.57
N ARG A 280 6.64 10.61 -11.16
CA ARG A 280 7.39 11.83 -11.48
C ARG A 280 6.64 12.76 -12.43
N GLU A 281 6.04 12.20 -13.47
CA GLU A 281 5.24 12.96 -14.43
C GLU A 281 4.01 13.59 -13.76
N PHE A 282 3.25 12.78 -13.01
CA PHE A 282 2.05 13.25 -12.33
C PHE A 282 2.36 14.32 -11.30
N PHE A 283 3.34 14.14 -10.44
CA PHE A 283 3.72 15.11 -9.40
C PHE A 283 4.36 16.38 -10.00
N GLY A 284 5.27 16.21 -10.95
CA GLY A 284 5.94 17.33 -11.61
C GLY A 284 4.99 18.25 -12.37
N ALA A 285 3.94 17.70 -13.00
CA ALA A 285 2.90 18.51 -13.65
C ALA A 285 2.12 19.39 -12.65
N ARG A 286 1.91 18.92 -11.39
CA ARG A 286 1.19 19.68 -10.34
C ARG A 286 2.06 20.76 -9.73
N LEU A 287 3.35 20.53 -9.58
CA LEU A 287 4.27 21.56 -9.09
C LEU A 287 4.34 22.74 -10.07
N ARG A 288 4.39 22.47 -11.38
CA ARG A 288 4.40 23.52 -12.41
C ARG A 288 3.10 24.32 -12.51
N SER A 289 1.96 23.75 -12.11
CA SER A 289 0.67 24.42 -12.16
C SER A 289 0.38 25.25 -10.88
N SER A 290 1.23 25.14 -9.86
CA SER A 290 1.10 25.85 -8.58
C SER A 290 2.13 26.98 -8.43
N SER A 291 3.08 27.09 -9.36
CA SER A 291 4.04 28.20 -9.54
C SER A 291 3.52 29.17 -10.59
#